data_dd8a2e15b2e1a639e74eb1608587f572
#
_entry.id   dd8a2e15b2e1a639e74eb1608587f572
#
_cell.length_a   1.000
_cell.length_b   1.000
_cell.length_c   1.000
_cell.angle_alpha   90.00
_cell.angle_beta   90.00
_cell.angle_gamma   90.00
#
_symmetry.space_group_name_H-M   'P 1'
#
loop_
_entity.id
_entity.type
_entity.pdbx_description
1 polymer ?
#
loop_
_entity_poly.entity_id
_entity_poly.type
_entity_poly.pdbx_seq_one_letter_code
_entity_poly.pdbx_strand_id
1 'polypeptide(L)'
;GRSLELVRVKGLTAEVRKSNKNTGPIPSWNGGRMPLSNQMSKMLRQKLNEAVIGGSDDVEIKFLQPLIDKQMENSIVPRVDQFLIECFESKDGYHAIFFPFEGRFVHEGMAALLAYRMSLLNPITFTFAMNDYGFELLSDQPINIQEMIDNNLLSTDHLMEDILASVNSVG
;
A
#
# COMPACT_ATOMS: atom_id res chain seq x y z
N GLY A 1 21.34 2.88 -21.17
CA GLY A 1 20.21 2.92 -22.10
C GLY A 1 20.58 3.62 -23.40
N ARG A 2 19.79 3.41 -24.44
CA ARG A 2 19.95 4.10 -25.73
C ARG A 2 18.72 4.96 -25.98
N SER A 3 18.89 6.21 -26.38
CA SER A 3 17.77 7.07 -26.78
C SER A 3 17.34 6.69 -28.19
N LEU A 4 16.04 6.51 -28.39
CA LEU A 4 15.39 6.17 -29.63
C LEU A 4 14.40 7.28 -29.99
N GLU A 5 14.30 7.56 -31.29
CA GLU A 5 13.32 8.50 -31.84
C GLU A 5 12.25 7.72 -32.59
N LEU A 6 10.99 7.93 -32.28
CA LEU A 6 9.87 7.31 -32.98
C LEU A 6 9.77 7.88 -34.39
N VAL A 7 9.77 7.03 -35.40
CA VAL A 7 9.59 7.40 -36.80
C VAL A 7 8.13 7.27 -37.20
N ARG A 8 7.50 6.12 -36.94
CA ARG A 8 6.07 5.89 -37.18
C ARG A 8 5.56 4.67 -36.42
N VAL A 9 4.25 4.58 -36.31
CA VAL A 9 3.55 3.40 -35.77
C VAL A 9 2.76 2.78 -36.93
N LYS A 10 2.87 1.46 -37.09
CA LYS A 10 2.11 0.68 -38.09
C LYS A 10 1.51 -0.52 -37.39
N GLY A 11 0.21 -0.48 -37.12
CA GLY A 11 -0.49 -1.48 -36.31
C GLY A 11 0.10 -1.53 -34.90
N LEU A 12 0.58 -2.68 -34.46
CA LEU A 12 1.23 -2.87 -33.14
C LEU A 12 2.77 -2.71 -33.19
N THR A 13 3.33 -2.27 -34.31
CA THR A 13 4.78 -2.10 -34.50
C THR A 13 5.15 -0.63 -34.51
N ALA A 14 6.09 -0.23 -33.64
CA ALA A 14 6.72 1.08 -33.65
C ALA A 14 8.05 0.99 -34.35
N GLU A 15 8.22 1.72 -35.48
CA GLU A 15 9.51 1.89 -36.14
C GLU A 15 10.28 3.04 -35.49
N VAL A 16 11.49 2.75 -35.03
CA VAL A 16 12.33 3.70 -34.30
C VAL A 16 13.71 3.81 -34.92
N ARG A 17 14.35 4.97 -34.78
CA ARG A 17 15.74 5.17 -35.13
C ARG A 17 16.56 5.60 -33.92
N LYS A 18 17.86 5.38 -33.94
CA LYS A 18 18.78 5.85 -32.90
C LYS A 18 18.74 7.38 -32.83
N SER A 19 18.47 7.94 -31.64
CA SER A 19 18.56 9.37 -31.42
C SER A 19 19.97 9.76 -30.99
N ASN A 20 20.45 10.89 -31.54
CA ASN A 20 21.70 11.50 -31.09
C ASN A 20 21.50 12.49 -29.95
N LYS A 21 20.24 12.68 -29.47
CA LYS A 21 19.88 13.56 -28.35
C LYS A 21 19.72 12.71 -27.11
N ASN A 22 20.44 13.06 -26.04
CA ASN A 22 20.32 12.42 -24.71
C ASN A 22 19.19 13.01 -23.84
N THR A 23 18.25 13.75 -24.42
CA THR A 23 17.25 14.55 -23.72
C THR A 23 15.81 14.07 -23.96
N GLY A 24 15.57 12.78 -23.96
CA GLY A 24 14.20 12.23 -24.01
C GLY A 24 13.74 11.83 -22.61
N PRO A 25 12.43 11.89 -22.31
CA PRO A 25 11.90 11.29 -21.09
C PRO A 25 12.20 9.79 -21.12
N ILE A 26 12.72 9.28 -20.01
CA ILE A 26 12.86 7.83 -19.85
C ILE A 26 11.44 7.28 -19.61
N PRO A 27 10.86 6.51 -20.55
CA PRO A 27 9.57 5.92 -20.30
C PRO A 27 9.70 4.95 -19.11
N SER A 28 9.00 5.24 -18.06
CA SER A 28 8.79 4.31 -16.97
C SER A 28 7.34 3.83 -17.02
N TRP A 29 7.14 2.53 -17.09
CA TRP A 29 5.83 1.93 -16.86
C TRP A 29 5.95 0.98 -15.69
N ASN A 30 5.01 1.07 -14.79
CA ASN A 30 4.83 0.02 -13.80
C ASN A 30 4.26 -1.17 -14.54
N GLY A 31 5.05 -2.24 -14.69
CA GLY A 31 4.56 -3.50 -15.23
C GLY A 31 3.30 -3.88 -14.46
N GLY A 32 2.23 -4.25 -15.18
CA GLY A 32 0.97 -4.64 -14.56
C GLY A 32 1.21 -5.80 -13.61
N ARG A 33 1.17 -5.55 -12.30
CA ARG A 33 1.07 -6.60 -11.29
C ARG A 33 -0.42 -6.89 -11.11
N MET A 34 -0.79 -8.15 -11.25
CA MET A 34 -2.14 -8.56 -10.85
C MET A 34 -2.29 -8.30 -9.34
N PRO A 35 -3.33 -7.57 -8.93
CA PRO A 35 -3.58 -7.34 -7.51
C PRO A 35 -3.90 -8.66 -6.83
N LEU A 36 -3.62 -8.75 -5.53
CA LEU A 36 -4.03 -9.88 -4.73
C LEU A 36 -5.56 -9.99 -4.76
N SER A 37 -6.08 -11.17 -5.09
CA SER A 37 -7.52 -11.37 -5.07
C SER A 37 -8.03 -11.52 -3.63
N ASN A 38 -9.32 -11.28 -3.40
CA ASN A 38 -9.94 -11.45 -2.09
C ASN A 38 -9.74 -12.88 -1.52
N GLN A 39 -9.81 -13.91 -2.38
CA GLN A 39 -9.56 -15.30 -1.95
C GLN A 39 -8.10 -15.50 -1.50
N MET A 40 -7.15 -14.94 -2.25
CA MET A 40 -5.73 -15.00 -1.89
C MET A 40 -5.44 -14.21 -0.61
N SER A 41 -6.05 -13.05 -0.44
CA SER A 41 -5.94 -12.23 0.78
C SER A 41 -6.42 -13.00 2.01
N LYS A 42 -7.58 -13.63 1.93
CA LYS A 42 -8.13 -14.47 3.01
C LYS A 42 -7.24 -15.67 3.31
N MET A 43 -6.76 -16.36 2.27
CA MET A 43 -5.84 -17.50 2.43
C MET A 43 -4.55 -17.06 3.11
N LEU A 44 -3.95 -15.95 2.68
CA LEU A 44 -2.72 -15.42 3.28
C LEU A 44 -2.91 -15.11 4.77
N ARG A 45 -4.00 -14.44 5.14
CA ARG A 45 -4.30 -14.15 6.56
C ARG A 45 -4.51 -15.41 7.37
N GLN A 46 -5.19 -16.42 6.83
CA GLN A 46 -5.35 -17.71 7.49
C GLN A 46 -4.00 -18.40 7.71
N LYS A 47 -3.13 -18.42 6.70
CA LYS A 47 -1.80 -19.03 6.80
C LYS A 47 -0.88 -18.30 7.79
N LEU A 48 -0.92 -16.99 7.83
CA LEU A 48 -0.20 -16.22 8.85
C LEU A 48 -0.73 -16.54 10.26
N ASN A 49 -2.04 -16.66 10.42
CA ASN A 49 -2.64 -17.04 11.70
C ASN A 49 -2.24 -18.47 12.14
N GLU A 50 -2.24 -19.45 11.21
CA GLU A 50 -1.74 -20.79 11.46
C GLU A 50 -0.27 -20.78 11.93
N ALA A 51 0.56 -19.96 11.29
CA ALA A 51 1.97 -19.83 11.65
C ALA A 51 2.19 -19.28 13.07
N VAL A 52 1.35 -18.35 13.51
CA VAL A 52 1.42 -17.74 14.86
C VAL A 52 0.94 -18.72 15.93
N ILE A 53 -0.15 -19.44 15.66
CA ILE A 53 -0.70 -20.42 16.62
C ILE A 53 0.23 -21.63 16.78
N GLY A 54 1.03 -21.92 15.76
CA GLY A 54 1.91 -23.07 15.70
C GLY A 54 1.18 -24.33 15.19
N GLY A 55 1.95 -25.23 14.56
CA GLY A 55 1.43 -26.53 14.13
C GLY A 55 1.02 -26.61 12.67
N SER A 56 1.38 -25.65 11.84
CA SER A 56 1.22 -25.81 10.39
C SER A 56 2.19 -26.86 9.83
N ASP A 57 1.67 -27.78 9.04
CA ASP A 57 2.49 -28.77 8.31
C ASP A 57 2.95 -28.25 6.94
N ASP A 58 2.49 -27.06 6.52
CA ASP A 58 2.85 -26.45 5.25
C ASP A 58 4.34 -26.14 5.18
N VAL A 59 4.98 -26.59 4.10
CA VAL A 59 6.44 -26.41 3.88
C VAL A 59 6.79 -24.94 3.77
N GLU A 60 5.93 -24.14 3.13
CA GLU A 60 6.08 -22.69 2.95
C GLU A 60 6.07 -21.97 4.30
N ILE A 61 5.15 -22.33 5.19
CA ILE A 61 5.07 -21.75 6.54
C ILE A 61 6.31 -22.10 7.35
N LYS A 62 6.76 -23.36 7.30
CA LYS A 62 7.99 -23.80 7.99
C LYS A 62 9.22 -23.03 7.47
N PHE A 63 9.28 -22.75 6.17
CA PHE A 63 10.35 -21.97 5.57
C PHE A 63 10.33 -20.50 6.00
N LEU A 64 9.13 -19.93 6.16
CA LEU A 64 8.94 -18.53 6.59
C LEU A 64 8.99 -18.35 8.11
N GLN A 65 8.99 -19.43 8.89
CA GLN A 65 8.93 -19.35 10.36
C GLN A 65 9.99 -18.43 10.96
N PRO A 66 11.28 -18.43 10.54
CA PRO A 66 12.28 -17.52 11.10
C PRO A 66 11.95 -16.04 10.90
N LEU A 67 11.27 -15.69 9.78
CA LEU A 67 10.81 -14.33 9.52
C LEU A 67 9.62 -13.96 10.41
N ILE A 68 8.69 -14.89 10.58
CA ILE A 68 7.52 -14.74 11.45
C ILE A 68 7.95 -14.57 12.91
N ASP A 69 8.87 -15.40 13.38
CA ASP A 69 9.44 -15.33 14.72
C ASP A 69 10.11 -13.96 14.93
N LYS A 70 10.86 -13.48 13.93
CA LYS A 70 11.51 -12.16 13.99
C LYS A 70 10.50 -11.02 14.03
N GLN A 71 9.39 -11.13 13.28
CA GLN A 71 8.29 -10.16 13.38
C GLN A 71 7.67 -10.15 14.78
N MET A 72 7.45 -11.33 15.35
CA MET A 72 6.89 -11.47 16.69
C MET A 72 7.81 -10.98 17.82
N GLU A 73 9.14 -10.98 17.62
CA GLU A 73 10.08 -10.37 18.56
C GLU A 73 9.99 -8.84 18.58
N ASN A 74 9.70 -8.20 17.45
CA ASN A 74 9.74 -6.74 17.30
C ASN A 74 8.35 -6.09 17.32
N SER A 75 7.32 -6.84 16.96
CA SER A 75 5.93 -6.39 16.86
C SER A 75 4.99 -7.56 17.03
N ILE A 76 3.92 -7.62 16.23
CA ILE A 76 2.99 -8.73 16.19
C ILE A 76 2.76 -9.19 14.73
N VAL A 77 2.29 -10.42 14.57
CA VAL A 77 1.62 -10.87 13.35
C VAL A 77 0.12 -10.88 13.64
N PRO A 78 -0.69 -10.07 12.93
CA PRO A 78 -2.10 -9.92 13.25
C PRO A 78 -2.87 -11.21 12.95
N ARG A 79 -3.77 -11.59 13.85
CA ARG A 79 -4.72 -12.68 13.62
C ARG A 79 -5.76 -12.26 12.59
N VAL A 80 -6.57 -13.22 12.11
CA VAL A 80 -7.59 -12.97 11.08
C VAL A 80 -8.64 -11.94 11.48
N ASP A 81 -8.88 -11.78 12.78
CA ASP A 81 -9.82 -10.83 13.38
C ASP A 81 -9.17 -9.51 13.83
N GLN A 82 -7.87 -9.33 13.58
CA GLN A 82 -7.11 -8.16 13.98
C GLN A 82 -6.71 -7.32 12.77
N PHE A 83 -6.59 -6.03 12.98
CA PHE A 83 -6.06 -5.07 12.02
C PHE A 83 -4.82 -4.40 12.64
N LEU A 84 -3.65 -4.66 12.06
CA LEU A 84 -2.39 -4.10 12.56
C LEU A 84 -2.15 -2.72 11.96
N ILE A 85 -1.82 -1.77 12.84
CA ILE A 85 -1.30 -0.45 12.48
C ILE A 85 0.00 -0.26 13.24
N GLU A 86 1.11 -0.02 12.54
CA GLU A 86 2.42 0.26 13.13
C GLU A 86 2.77 1.73 12.93
N CYS A 87 3.17 2.40 14.01
CA CYS A 87 3.55 3.81 13.99
C CYS A 87 4.97 3.98 14.48
N PHE A 88 5.76 4.77 13.76
CA PHE A 88 7.11 5.12 14.16
C PHE A 88 7.53 6.45 13.53
N GLU A 89 8.62 7.01 14.04
CA GLU A 89 9.27 8.19 13.49
C GLU A 89 10.61 7.82 12.87
N SER A 90 10.93 8.43 11.74
CA SER A 90 12.23 8.32 11.08
C SER A 90 12.74 9.71 10.66
N LYS A 91 13.90 9.74 9.98
CA LYS A 91 14.42 10.98 9.36
C LYS A 91 13.51 11.56 8.28
N ASP A 92 12.62 10.75 7.70
CA ASP A 92 11.72 11.13 6.60
C ASP A 92 10.38 11.64 7.14
N GLY A 93 10.10 11.47 8.44
CA GLY A 93 8.88 11.93 9.12
C GLY A 93 8.22 10.88 9.99
N TYR A 94 6.92 11.06 10.19
CA TYR A 94 6.07 10.17 10.97
C TYR A 94 5.34 9.20 10.06
N HIS A 95 5.46 7.93 10.38
CA HIS A 95 4.93 6.83 9.59
C HIS A 95 3.76 6.18 10.31
N ALA A 96 2.69 5.89 9.58
CA ALA A 96 1.63 4.99 9.99
C ALA A 96 1.45 3.93 8.89
N ILE A 97 1.79 2.69 9.20
CA ILE A 97 1.69 1.55 8.27
C ILE A 97 0.50 0.68 8.66
N PHE A 98 -0.38 0.46 7.71
CA PHE A 98 -1.61 -0.28 7.86
C PHE A 98 -1.52 -1.61 7.12
N PHE A 99 -1.92 -2.73 7.74
CA PHE A 99 -1.82 -4.07 7.19
C PHE A 99 -3.19 -4.76 7.05
N PRO A 100 -4.07 -4.28 6.14
CA PRO A 100 -5.38 -4.92 5.93
C PRO A 100 -5.31 -6.21 5.09
N PHE A 101 -4.26 -6.44 4.30
CA PHE A 101 -4.09 -7.59 3.41
C PHE A 101 -5.22 -7.75 2.38
N GLU A 102 -5.78 -6.67 1.86
CA GLU A 102 -6.93 -6.69 0.95
C GLU A 102 -6.55 -6.42 -0.53
N GLY A 103 -5.23 -6.30 -0.79
CA GLY A 103 -4.70 -6.03 -2.11
C GLY A 103 -4.60 -4.55 -2.47
N ARG A 104 -3.71 -4.26 -3.41
CA ARG A 104 -3.25 -2.91 -3.75
C ARG A 104 -4.37 -1.91 -4.02
N PHE A 105 -5.40 -2.28 -4.78
CA PHE A 105 -6.47 -1.33 -5.16
C PHE A 105 -7.32 -0.91 -3.97
N VAL A 106 -7.59 -1.84 -3.06
CA VAL A 106 -8.27 -1.50 -1.80
C VAL A 106 -7.40 -0.60 -0.95
N HIS A 107 -6.11 -0.90 -0.87
CA HIS A 107 -5.15 -0.11 -0.09
C HIS A 107 -4.99 1.31 -0.63
N GLU A 108 -4.98 1.50 -1.95
CA GLU A 108 -4.95 2.83 -2.59
C GLU A 108 -6.19 3.65 -2.20
N GLY A 109 -7.37 3.05 -2.29
CA GLY A 109 -8.62 3.69 -1.86
C GLY A 109 -8.64 4.01 -0.36
N MET A 110 -8.20 3.08 0.49
CA MET A 110 -8.11 3.29 1.93
C MET A 110 -7.11 4.40 2.31
N ALA A 111 -5.95 4.42 1.67
CA ALA A 111 -4.93 5.45 1.93
C ALA A 111 -5.46 6.85 1.58
N ALA A 112 -6.06 7.02 0.40
CA ALA A 112 -6.66 8.28 -0.02
C ALA A 112 -7.80 8.72 0.90
N LEU A 113 -8.70 7.78 1.25
CA LEU A 113 -9.82 8.04 2.15
C LEU A 113 -9.37 8.49 3.54
N LEU A 114 -8.42 7.75 4.15
CA LEU A 114 -7.93 8.09 5.49
C LEU A 114 -7.14 9.39 5.50
N ALA A 115 -6.28 9.62 4.50
CA ALA A 115 -5.58 10.90 4.35
C ALA A 115 -6.56 12.06 4.25
N TYR A 116 -7.61 11.94 3.46
CA TYR A 116 -8.67 12.94 3.34
C TYR A 116 -9.39 13.17 4.67
N ARG A 117 -9.90 12.11 5.30
CA ARG A 117 -10.66 12.21 6.57
C ARG A 117 -9.82 12.79 7.70
N MET A 118 -8.54 12.40 7.80
CA MET A 118 -7.61 12.96 8.79
C MET A 118 -7.34 14.44 8.52
N SER A 119 -7.23 14.86 7.25
CA SER A 119 -7.04 16.26 6.88
C SER A 119 -8.25 17.15 7.25
N LEU A 120 -9.44 16.58 7.37
CA LEU A 120 -10.62 17.30 7.86
C LEU A 120 -10.60 17.56 9.38
N LEU A 121 -9.91 16.72 10.15
CA LEU A 121 -9.74 16.91 11.59
C LEU A 121 -8.64 17.94 11.89
N ASN A 122 -7.52 17.80 11.22
CA ASN A 122 -6.34 18.64 11.43
C ASN A 122 -5.67 18.96 10.09
N PRO A 123 -5.07 20.14 9.93
CA PRO A 123 -4.35 20.50 8.70
C PRO A 123 -3.05 19.71 8.58
N ILE A 124 -3.16 18.49 8.07
CA ILE A 124 -2.06 17.53 7.88
C ILE A 124 -2.05 17.05 6.43
N THR A 125 -0.88 16.87 5.87
CA THR A 125 -0.68 16.32 4.52
C THR A 125 0.03 14.99 4.59
N PHE A 126 -0.27 14.11 3.62
CA PHE A 126 0.29 12.78 3.57
C PHE A 126 0.89 12.48 2.20
N THR A 127 2.05 11.85 2.21
CA THR A 127 2.52 11.01 1.12
C THR A 127 2.15 9.58 1.45
N PHE A 128 1.71 8.81 0.46
CA PHE A 128 1.35 7.41 0.69
C PHE A 128 1.99 6.46 -0.32
N ALA A 129 2.32 5.28 0.15
CA ALA A 129 2.79 4.15 -0.63
C ALA A 129 1.96 2.92 -0.31
N MET A 130 1.80 2.01 -1.26
CA MET A 130 1.01 0.80 -1.06
C MET A 130 1.59 -0.39 -1.81
N ASN A 131 1.30 -1.57 -1.28
CA ASN A 131 1.51 -2.86 -1.94
C ASN A 131 0.30 -3.77 -1.73
N ASP A 132 0.42 -5.06 -2.04
CA ASP A 132 -0.69 -6.00 -1.89
C ASP A 132 -0.99 -6.40 -0.43
N TYR A 133 -0.11 -6.06 0.51
CA TYR A 133 -0.22 -6.45 1.93
C TYR A 133 -0.68 -5.30 2.82
N GLY A 134 -0.37 -4.06 2.44
CA GLY A 134 -0.66 -2.88 3.24
C GLY A 134 -0.37 -1.58 2.53
N PHE A 135 -0.54 -0.49 3.27
CA PHE A 135 -0.21 0.86 2.82
C PHE A 135 0.38 1.69 3.96
N GLU A 136 1.08 2.72 3.58
CA GLU A 136 1.72 3.67 4.47
C GLU A 136 1.13 5.07 4.25
N LEU A 137 0.92 5.77 5.35
CA LEU A 137 0.75 7.23 5.39
C LEU A 137 1.99 7.82 6.04
N LEU A 138 2.66 8.71 5.33
CA LEU A 138 3.85 9.44 5.79
C LEU A 138 3.53 10.94 5.86
N SER A 139 3.85 11.58 6.98
CA SER A 139 3.66 13.01 7.19
C SER A 139 4.90 13.63 7.85
N ASP A 140 5.11 14.91 7.64
CA ASP A 140 6.07 15.73 8.37
C ASP A 140 5.58 16.12 9.79
N GLN A 141 4.30 15.82 10.09
CA GLN A 141 3.67 16.07 11.38
C GLN A 141 3.25 14.76 12.06
N PRO A 142 3.19 14.73 13.41
CA PRO A 142 2.77 13.55 14.15
C PRO A 142 1.37 13.06 13.73
N ILE A 143 1.26 11.76 13.47
CA ILE A 143 0.01 11.10 13.08
C ILE A 143 -0.70 10.56 14.33
N ASN A 144 -1.87 11.11 14.65
CA ASN A 144 -2.63 10.69 15.82
C ASN A 144 -3.62 9.57 15.46
N ILE A 145 -3.17 8.32 15.58
CA ILE A 145 -4.03 7.14 15.30
C ILE A 145 -5.17 7.01 16.31
N GLN A 146 -4.96 7.41 17.56
CA GLN A 146 -6.04 7.36 18.55
C GLN A 146 -7.19 8.29 18.17
N GLU A 147 -6.88 9.49 17.73
CA GLU A 147 -7.88 10.44 17.24
C GLU A 147 -8.64 9.92 16.01
N MET A 148 -7.94 9.22 15.10
CA MET A 148 -8.54 8.54 13.95
C MET A 148 -9.57 7.49 14.41
N ILE A 149 -9.24 6.70 15.44
CA ILE A 149 -10.12 5.67 15.99
C ILE A 149 -11.30 6.31 16.72
N ASP A 150 -11.05 7.29 17.58
CA ASP A 150 -12.07 7.97 18.38
C ASP A 150 -13.11 8.70 17.51
N ASN A 151 -12.69 9.22 16.37
CA ASN A 151 -13.56 9.85 15.37
C ASN A 151 -14.13 8.86 14.34
N ASN A 152 -13.90 7.56 14.52
CA ASN A 152 -14.46 6.50 13.68
C ASN A 152 -14.14 6.67 12.18
N LEU A 153 -12.92 7.12 11.84
CA LEU A 153 -12.52 7.40 10.44
C LEU A 153 -12.45 6.14 9.55
N LEU A 154 -12.51 4.95 10.14
CA LEU A 154 -12.61 3.68 9.41
C LEU A 154 -14.07 3.27 9.11
N SER A 155 -15.06 4.10 9.50
CA SER A 155 -16.47 3.85 9.21
C SER A 155 -16.76 3.80 7.71
N THR A 156 -17.79 3.04 7.35
CA THR A 156 -18.37 3.05 6.00
C THR A 156 -19.38 4.18 5.78
N ASP A 157 -19.65 4.98 6.80
CA ASP A 157 -20.53 6.15 6.68
C ASP A 157 -19.92 7.16 5.71
N HIS A 158 -20.73 7.72 4.83
CA HIS A 158 -20.32 8.66 3.79
C HIS A 158 -19.18 8.16 2.86
N LEU A 159 -18.94 6.85 2.82
CA LEU A 159 -17.79 6.24 2.13
C LEU A 159 -17.63 6.72 0.68
N MET A 160 -18.70 6.71 -0.11
CA MET A 160 -18.64 7.10 -1.52
C MET A 160 -18.40 8.59 -1.71
N GLU A 161 -19.01 9.42 -0.85
CA GLU A 161 -18.82 10.87 -0.88
C GLU A 161 -17.38 11.25 -0.56
N ASP A 162 -16.82 10.64 0.49
CA ASP A 162 -15.46 10.88 0.94
C ASP A 162 -14.41 10.36 -0.06
N ILE A 163 -14.65 9.19 -0.68
CA ILE A 163 -13.76 8.68 -1.73
C ILE A 163 -13.76 9.63 -2.93
N LEU A 164 -14.91 10.11 -3.39
CA LEU A 164 -14.97 11.07 -4.49
C LEU A 164 -14.30 12.40 -4.13
N ALA A 165 -14.46 12.86 -2.89
CA ALA A 165 -13.81 14.06 -2.40
C ALA A 165 -12.29 13.86 -2.30
N SER A 166 -11.82 12.70 -1.83
CA SER A 166 -10.39 12.41 -1.69
C SER A 166 -9.66 12.41 -3.04
N VAL A 167 -10.28 11.86 -4.10
CA VAL A 167 -9.71 11.87 -5.46
C VAL A 167 -9.58 13.29 -6.02
N ASN A 168 -10.54 14.17 -5.71
CA ASN A 168 -10.54 15.56 -6.18
C ASN A 168 -9.63 16.49 -5.36
N SER A 169 -9.20 16.07 -4.18
CA SER A 169 -8.29 16.85 -3.31
C SER A 169 -6.80 16.63 -3.62
N VAL A 170 -6.48 15.64 -4.45
CA VAL A 170 -5.11 15.33 -4.92
C VAL A 170 -4.89 16.07 -6.26
N GLY A 171 -4.81 17.39 -6.22
CA GLY A 171 -4.57 18.25 -7.38
C GLY A 171 -3.49 19.27 -7.11
#